data_1482d853fefe923154ce493d3e939fb3
#
_entry.id   1482d853fefe923154ce493d3e939fb3
#
_cell.length_a   1.000
_cell.length_b   1.000
_cell.length_c   1.000
_cell.angle_alpha   90.00
_cell.angle_beta   90.00
_cell.angle_gamma   90.00
#
_symmetry.space_group_name_H-M   'P 1'
#
loop_
_entity.id
_entity.type
_entity.pdbx_description
1 polymer ?
#
loop_
_entity_poly.entity_id
_entity_poly.type
_entity_poly.pdbx_seq_one_letter_code
_entity_poly.pdbx_strand_id
1 'polypeptide(L)'
;MKHFLWTLAVMAGLLGAAARAATPGAKTYSPLPPLKDPSVLGVGIQRTMTLLATSTPEHRHKVRILFYGQSITEQDWWKRVADDLRKRFPSADLEIENRAIGGFASQWLIRPAEHDLYPFYPDLLIFQVYGAHNTYEDILRSVRTRTTAEVLMQKDHVTAWPPEKPDEKADKGMWWDHMMNNVFLPQFAQKYHCALLDVRGAWLEYLRTNKLEPKELLKDGVHLNDHGNYLLAEIVKRYLVHRPDLPADGWRDMVRTLEVGKDVAWKDGKLVLEFEGNRVDAIAAKAAAAPAAQVWIDGRKPSEFPECYRISRPSPGPWSPMFVSRVDHEKPLVLEDWTLKVTSVQPDGKAFAFEVRGSVTGEDGGGESAKLFVSKSGRVKIAPDAWFVPNKVTAGYQSQWKVLPMFVDTYTAPETLDPSREAVATLAQGLANTRHTLELTGEAPIRAIRIYRPPVK
;
A
#
# COMPACT_ATOMS: atom_id res chain seq x y z
N MET A 1 -70.95 -5.31 41.04
CA MET A 1 -71.73 -5.75 39.87
C MET A 1 -71.22 -5.05 38.62
N LYS A 2 -70.98 -5.79 37.57
CA LYS A 2 -70.54 -5.54 36.23
C LYS A 2 -69.07 -5.79 36.01
N HIS A 3 -68.79 -7.01 35.50
CA HIS A 3 -67.55 -7.51 34.92
C HIS A 3 -67.26 -6.80 33.58
N PHE A 4 -65.98 -6.43 33.35
CA PHE A 4 -65.49 -6.05 32.03
C PHE A 4 -64.36 -7.01 31.67
N LEU A 5 -64.63 -7.90 30.71
CA LEU A 5 -63.69 -8.79 30.08
C LEU A 5 -62.83 -7.95 29.06
N TRP A 6 -61.51 -8.04 29.17
CA TRP A 6 -60.62 -7.57 28.16
C TRP A 6 -60.12 -8.75 27.31
N THR A 7 -60.54 -8.73 26.07
CA THR A 7 -60.08 -9.68 25.04
C THR A 7 -58.72 -9.22 24.51
N LEU A 8 -57.65 -10.04 24.68
CA LEU A 8 -56.38 -9.85 24.02
C LEU A 8 -56.48 -10.27 22.54
N ALA A 9 -56.32 -9.33 21.63
CA ALA A 9 -56.11 -9.60 20.21
C ALA A 9 -54.61 -9.78 19.95
N VAL A 10 -54.20 -10.99 19.61
CA VAL A 10 -52.84 -11.29 19.12
C VAL A 10 -52.76 -10.88 17.66
N MET A 11 -52.05 -9.78 17.37
CA MET A 11 -51.65 -9.43 15.98
C MET A 11 -50.40 -10.21 15.65
N ALA A 12 -50.50 -11.21 14.76
CA ALA A 12 -49.40 -11.85 14.09
C ALA A 12 -48.89 -10.92 13.00
N GLY A 13 -47.77 -10.27 13.26
CA GLY A 13 -47.04 -9.47 12.27
C GLY A 13 -46.34 -10.38 11.26
N LEU A 14 -46.85 -10.45 10.04
CA LEU A 14 -46.16 -11.01 8.89
C LEU A 14 -44.95 -10.10 8.55
N LEU A 15 -43.72 -10.54 8.88
CA LEU A 15 -42.49 -10.00 8.37
C LEU A 15 -42.38 -10.37 6.87
N GLY A 16 -42.88 -9.51 6.04
CA GLY A 16 -42.61 -9.57 4.60
C GLY A 16 -41.17 -9.26 4.35
N ALA A 17 -40.37 -10.27 3.99
CA ALA A 17 -39.04 -10.07 3.40
C ALA A 17 -39.21 -9.31 2.08
N ALA A 18 -38.90 -8.01 2.10
CA ALA A 18 -38.81 -7.23 0.88
C ALA A 18 -37.65 -7.76 0.05
N ALA A 19 -37.97 -8.60 -0.95
CA ALA A 19 -37.05 -8.95 -2.01
C ALA A 19 -36.60 -7.65 -2.70
N ARG A 20 -35.35 -7.25 -2.47
CA ARG A 20 -34.75 -6.10 -3.14
C ARG A 20 -34.72 -6.41 -4.64
N ALA A 21 -35.52 -5.72 -5.44
CA ALA A 21 -35.54 -5.86 -6.88
C ALA A 21 -34.12 -5.72 -7.44
N ALA A 22 -33.64 -6.77 -8.08
CA ALA A 22 -32.38 -6.76 -8.79
C ALA A 22 -32.45 -5.71 -9.90
N THR A 23 -31.42 -4.86 -10.00
CA THR A 23 -31.27 -3.90 -11.09
C THR A 23 -31.33 -4.67 -12.41
N PRO A 24 -32.18 -4.32 -13.38
CA PRO A 24 -32.28 -5.06 -14.62
C PRO A 24 -30.96 -4.94 -15.39
N GLY A 25 -30.27 -6.06 -15.63
CA GLY A 25 -29.07 -6.14 -16.46
C GLY A 25 -27.76 -6.56 -15.78
N ALA A 26 -27.70 -6.73 -14.47
CA ALA A 26 -26.49 -7.26 -13.82
C ALA A 26 -26.27 -8.72 -14.20
N LYS A 27 -25.19 -9.03 -14.91
CA LYS A 27 -24.79 -10.41 -15.20
C LYS A 27 -24.50 -11.13 -13.89
N THR A 28 -25.19 -12.24 -13.65
CA THR A 28 -24.93 -13.11 -12.49
C THR A 28 -23.94 -14.19 -12.91
N TYR A 29 -22.81 -14.27 -12.22
CA TYR A 29 -21.80 -15.32 -12.43
C TYR A 29 -21.93 -16.40 -11.36
N SER A 30 -21.45 -17.60 -11.64
CA SER A 30 -21.42 -18.69 -10.67
C SER A 30 -20.60 -18.33 -9.44
N PRO A 31 -21.00 -18.76 -8.24
CA PRO A 31 -20.19 -18.58 -7.03
C PRO A 31 -18.90 -19.40 -7.10
N LEU A 32 -17.92 -19.03 -6.27
CA LEU A 32 -16.70 -19.81 -6.12
C LEU A 32 -17.01 -21.22 -5.58
N PRO A 33 -16.35 -22.27 -6.11
CA PRO A 33 -16.37 -23.58 -5.49
C PRO A 33 -15.89 -23.54 -4.04
N PRO A 34 -16.37 -24.44 -3.17
CA PRO A 34 -15.86 -24.57 -1.81
C PRO A 34 -14.34 -24.87 -1.82
N LEU A 35 -13.62 -24.32 -0.83
CA LEU A 35 -12.21 -24.66 -0.67
C LEU A 35 -12.05 -26.06 -0.08
N LYS A 36 -11.06 -26.81 -0.59
CA LYS A 36 -10.66 -28.11 -0.03
C LYS A 36 -10.08 -27.94 1.37
N ASP A 37 -9.31 -26.88 1.58
CA ASP A 37 -8.72 -26.54 2.87
C ASP A 37 -9.01 -25.07 3.23
N PRO A 38 -10.03 -24.81 4.06
CA PRO A 38 -10.33 -23.46 4.53
C PRO A 38 -9.31 -22.91 5.56
N SER A 39 -8.42 -23.75 6.10
CA SER A 39 -7.44 -23.32 7.13
C SER A 39 -6.44 -22.31 6.62
N VAL A 40 -6.22 -22.25 5.30
CA VAL A 40 -5.33 -21.28 4.65
C VAL A 40 -5.86 -19.85 4.64
N LEU A 41 -7.17 -19.66 4.87
CA LEU A 41 -7.80 -18.34 4.77
C LEU A 41 -7.31 -17.41 5.89
N GLY A 42 -6.98 -16.19 5.53
CA GLY A 42 -6.58 -15.14 6.46
C GLY A 42 -5.19 -15.31 7.08
N VAL A 43 -4.46 -16.38 6.75
CA VAL A 43 -3.11 -16.59 7.29
C VAL A 43 -2.17 -15.46 6.84
N GLY A 44 -1.44 -14.87 7.81
CA GLY A 44 -0.44 -13.83 7.55
C GLY A 44 -0.97 -12.41 7.33
N ILE A 45 -2.29 -12.18 7.56
CA ILE A 45 -2.92 -10.85 7.46
C ILE A 45 -3.78 -10.50 8.69
N GLN A 46 -3.54 -11.16 9.82
CA GLN A 46 -4.44 -11.06 10.97
C GLN A 46 -4.31 -9.75 11.75
N ARG A 47 -3.21 -9.02 11.69
CA ARG A 47 -3.13 -7.69 12.28
C ARG A 47 -4.13 -6.74 11.60
N THR A 48 -4.13 -6.68 10.28
CA THR A 48 -5.08 -5.88 9.52
C THR A 48 -6.52 -6.33 9.75
N MET A 49 -6.78 -7.64 9.67
CA MET A 49 -8.13 -8.16 9.83
C MET A 49 -8.66 -7.97 11.25
N THR A 50 -7.80 -8.00 12.28
CA THR A 50 -8.18 -7.69 13.67
C THR A 50 -8.55 -6.22 13.81
N LEU A 51 -7.75 -5.28 13.28
CA LEU A 51 -8.07 -3.85 13.30
C LEU A 51 -9.43 -3.58 12.64
N LEU A 52 -9.71 -4.24 11.51
CA LEU A 52 -11.01 -4.12 10.84
C LEU A 52 -12.15 -4.67 11.69
N ALA A 53 -11.98 -5.87 12.23
CA ALA A 53 -13.04 -6.60 12.96
C ALA A 53 -13.33 -5.99 14.36
N THR A 54 -12.34 -5.36 14.98
CA THR A 54 -12.49 -4.71 16.30
C THR A 54 -12.90 -3.23 16.22
N SER A 55 -13.00 -2.67 15.02
CA SER A 55 -13.52 -1.31 14.83
C SER A 55 -14.99 -1.21 15.21
N THR A 56 -15.32 -0.26 16.07
CA THR A 56 -16.70 0.09 16.46
C THR A 56 -17.01 1.55 16.10
N PRO A 57 -18.28 1.99 16.14
CA PRO A 57 -18.59 3.42 15.94
C PRO A 57 -17.87 4.35 16.93
N GLU A 58 -17.60 3.86 18.16
CA GLU A 58 -16.94 4.61 19.22
C GLU A 58 -15.41 4.49 19.18
N HIS A 59 -14.89 3.47 18.47
CA HIS A 59 -13.45 3.23 18.35
C HIS A 59 -13.09 2.73 16.95
N ARG A 60 -12.82 3.64 16.05
CA ARG A 60 -12.57 3.41 14.63
C ARG A 60 -11.07 3.32 14.37
N HIS A 61 -10.59 2.13 14.07
CA HIS A 61 -9.20 1.97 13.66
C HIS A 61 -8.98 2.51 12.23
N LYS A 62 -7.94 3.30 12.05
CA LYS A 62 -7.46 3.65 10.72
C LYS A 62 -6.70 2.47 10.16
N VAL A 63 -7.09 2.01 8.96
CA VAL A 63 -6.47 0.88 8.26
C VAL A 63 -6.16 1.29 6.83
N ARG A 64 -4.89 1.18 6.47
CA ARG A 64 -4.35 1.57 5.17
C ARG A 64 -4.10 0.34 4.31
N ILE A 65 -4.80 0.23 3.18
CA ILE A 65 -4.67 -0.89 2.25
C ILE A 65 -4.21 -0.38 0.90
N LEU A 66 -3.12 -0.96 0.38
CA LEU A 66 -2.58 -0.60 -0.92
C LEU A 66 -2.66 -1.79 -1.87
N PHE A 67 -3.30 -1.58 -3.02
CA PHE A 67 -3.16 -2.45 -4.18
C PHE A 67 -1.99 -1.94 -5.03
N TYR A 68 -0.99 -2.80 -5.26
CA TYR A 68 0.19 -2.44 -6.01
C TYR A 68 0.57 -3.54 -7.00
N GLY A 69 0.90 -3.16 -8.22
CA GLY A 69 1.17 -4.10 -9.29
C GLY A 69 1.10 -3.45 -10.66
N GLN A 70 0.64 -4.20 -11.66
CA GLN A 70 0.54 -3.73 -13.03
C GLN A 70 -0.91 -3.75 -13.55
N SER A 71 -1.12 -3.84 -14.87
CA SER A 71 -2.42 -3.69 -15.52
C SER A 71 -3.55 -4.59 -14.96
N ILE A 72 -3.21 -5.82 -14.52
CA ILE A 72 -4.22 -6.69 -13.88
C ILE A 72 -4.69 -6.08 -12.56
N THR A 73 -3.78 -5.48 -11.79
CA THR A 73 -4.10 -4.81 -10.52
C THR A 73 -4.85 -3.50 -10.73
N GLU A 74 -4.67 -2.81 -11.87
CA GLU A 74 -5.46 -1.61 -12.23
C GLU A 74 -6.93 -1.92 -12.53
N GLN A 75 -7.26 -3.17 -12.92
CA GLN A 75 -8.61 -3.53 -13.36
C GLN A 75 -9.63 -3.52 -12.22
N ASP A 76 -10.91 -3.46 -12.53
CA ASP A 76 -12.00 -3.14 -11.60
C ASP A 76 -12.22 -4.12 -10.43
N TRP A 77 -11.58 -5.27 -10.42
CA TRP A 77 -11.69 -6.23 -9.33
C TRP A 77 -11.31 -5.65 -7.95
N TRP A 78 -10.31 -4.77 -7.88
CA TRP A 78 -9.90 -4.16 -6.61
C TRP A 78 -10.99 -3.26 -6.03
N LYS A 79 -11.76 -2.57 -6.87
CA LYS A 79 -12.90 -1.74 -6.43
C LYS A 79 -13.97 -2.59 -5.76
N ARG A 80 -14.25 -3.79 -6.34
CA ARG A 80 -15.18 -4.76 -5.76
C ARG A 80 -14.71 -5.26 -4.39
N VAL A 81 -13.40 -5.48 -4.22
CA VAL A 81 -12.80 -5.84 -2.92
C VAL A 81 -12.90 -4.68 -1.93
N ALA A 82 -12.56 -3.45 -2.36
CA ALA A 82 -12.65 -2.27 -1.52
C ALA A 82 -14.09 -2.00 -1.05
N ASP A 83 -15.07 -2.16 -1.92
CA ASP A 83 -16.50 -2.00 -1.58
C ASP A 83 -16.99 -3.08 -0.62
N ASP A 84 -16.52 -4.30 -0.79
CA ASP A 84 -16.81 -5.40 0.13
C ASP A 84 -16.24 -5.13 1.53
N LEU A 85 -14.99 -4.68 1.62
CA LEU A 85 -14.37 -4.31 2.90
C LEU A 85 -15.14 -3.17 3.59
N ARG A 86 -15.52 -2.12 2.86
CA ARG A 86 -16.34 -1.02 3.41
C ARG A 86 -17.71 -1.50 3.91
N LYS A 87 -18.33 -2.46 3.22
CA LYS A 87 -19.61 -3.04 3.62
C LYS A 87 -19.49 -3.95 4.85
N ARG A 88 -18.45 -4.78 4.90
CA ARG A 88 -18.24 -5.69 6.04
C ARG A 88 -17.75 -4.99 7.30
N PHE A 89 -16.98 -3.92 7.14
CA PHE A 89 -16.36 -3.18 8.24
C PHE A 89 -16.72 -1.69 8.21
N PRO A 90 -18.00 -1.33 8.37
CA PRO A 90 -18.47 0.05 8.20
C PRO A 90 -17.94 1.01 9.26
N SER A 91 -17.51 0.47 10.41
CA SER A 91 -16.93 1.26 11.50
C SER A 91 -15.43 1.51 11.35
N ALA A 92 -14.73 0.80 10.47
CA ALA A 92 -13.31 1.05 10.23
C ALA A 92 -13.09 2.36 9.46
N ASP A 93 -11.98 3.05 9.75
CA ASP A 93 -11.52 4.21 8.98
C ASP A 93 -10.59 3.73 7.86
N LEU A 94 -11.19 3.35 6.73
CA LEU A 94 -10.50 2.69 5.61
C LEU A 94 -9.91 3.70 4.64
N GLU A 95 -8.57 3.70 4.53
CA GLU A 95 -7.82 4.37 3.46
C GLU A 95 -7.35 3.30 2.45
N ILE A 96 -8.08 3.14 1.35
CA ILE A 96 -7.81 2.12 0.33
C ILE A 96 -7.40 2.81 -0.96
N GLU A 97 -6.18 2.52 -1.44
CA GLU A 97 -5.66 3.07 -2.68
C GLU A 97 -5.20 1.96 -3.64
N ASN A 98 -5.23 2.28 -4.93
CA ASN A 98 -4.60 1.50 -5.98
C ASN A 98 -3.56 2.38 -6.68
N ARG A 99 -2.30 1.98 -6.60
CA ARG A 99 -1.17 2.68 -7.24
C ARG A 99 -0.46 1.83 -8.28
N ALA A 100 -1.13 0.81 -8.78
CA ALA A 100 -0.63 -0.02 -9.88
C ALA A 100 -0.35 0.81 -11.14
N ILE A 101 0.54 0.32 -11.99
CA ILE A 101 0.93 0.96 -13.24
C ILE A 101 0.86 -0.07 -14.36
N GLY A 102 -0.13 0.05 -15.24
CA GLY A 102 -0.29 -0.82 -16.40
C GLY A 102 0.96 -0.87 -17.28
N GLY A 103 1.35 -2.07 -17.71
CA GLY A 103 2.54 -2.29 -18.51
C GLY A 103 3.88 -2.30 -17.75
N PHE A 104 3.89 -1.98 -16.44
CA PHE A 104 5.11 -1.98 -15.63
C PHE A 104 5.32 -3.36 -15.00
N ALA A 105 6.10 -4.20 -15.66
CA ALA A 105 6.63 -5.41 -15.05
C ALA A 105 7.56 -5.07 -13.87
N SER A 106 7.92 -6.06 -13.04
CA SER A 106 8.71 -5.85 -11.80
C SER A 106 9.97 -5.01 -12.00
N GLN A 107 10.69 -5.22 -13.12
CA GLN A 107 11.90 -4.48 -13.45
C GLN A 107 11.69 -2.98 -13.72
N TRP A 108 10.46 -2.56 -14.03
CA TRP A 108 10.08 -1.16 -14.14
C TRP A 108 9.39 -0.65 -12.88
N LEU A 109 8.54 -1.48 -12.27
CA LEU A 109 7.73 -1.11 -11.11
C LEU A 109 8.55 -0.86 -9.84
N ILE A 110 9.74 -1.46 -9.74
CA ILE A 110 10.65 -1.28 -8.60
C ILE A 110 11.04 0.19 -8.37
N ARG A 111 11.12 1.00 -9.42
CA ARG A 111 11.51 2.40 -9.33
C ARG A 111 10.41 3.29 -8.75
N PRO A 112 9.20 3.33 -9.31
CA PRO A 112 8.13 4.15 -8.74
C PRO A 112 7.65 3.67 -7.36
N ALA A 113 8.01 2.44 -6.92
CA ALA A 113 7.76 1.98 -5.56
C ALA A 113 8.35 2.91 -4.48
N GLU A 114 9.45 3.62 -4.80
CA GLU A 114 10.08 4.62 -3.93
C GLU A 114 9.13 5.78 -3.57
N HIS A 115 8.22 6.13 -4.46
CA HIS A 115 7.26 7.23 -4.26
C HIS A 115 5.88 6.75 -3.88
N ASP A 116 5.50 5.57 -4.37
CA ASP A 116 4.14 5.06 -4.29
C ASP A 116 3.90 4.13 -3.11
N LEU A 117 4.83 3.23 -2.83
CA LEU A 117 4.63 2.11 -1.93
C LEU A 117 5.22 2.36 -0.55
N TYR A 118 6.53 2.59 -0.46
CA TYR A 118 7.20 2.66 0.85
C TYR A 118 6.77 3.88 1.67
N PRO A 119 6.62 5.09 1.09
CA PRO A 119 6.11 6.24 1.84
C PRO A 119 4.62 6.15 2.20
N PHE A 120 3.82 5.41 1.45
CA PHE A 120 2.43 5.14 1.81
C PHE A 120 2.34 4.35 3.11
N TYR A 121 3.28 3.43 3.34
CA TYR A 121 3.38 2.66 4.58
C TYR A 121 2.06 1.94 4.92
N PRO A 122 1.59 1.01 4.08
CA PRO A 122 0.30 0.34 4.27
C PRO A 122 0.30 -0.60 5.48
N ASP A 123 -0.87 -0.87 6.05
CA ASP A 123 -1.10 -1.99 6.96
C ASP A 123 -1.16 -3.30 6.18
N LEU A 124 -1.84 -3.29 5.03
CA LEU A 124 -1.93 -4.42 4.11
C LEU A 124 -1.53 -4.00 2.69
N LEU A 125 -0.55 -4.70 2.14
CA LEU A 125 -0.19 -4.63 0.73
C LEU A 125 -0.77 -5.84 0.00
N ILE A 126 -1.63 -5.62 -1.00
CA ILE A 126 -2.11 -6.64 -1.94
C ILE A 126 -1.30 -6.49 -3.21
N PHE A 127 -0.45 -7.50 -3.50
CA PHE A 127 0.64 -7.37 -4.46
C PHE A 127 0.63 -8.46 -5.53
N GLN A 128 0.65 -8.03 -6.79
CA GLN A 128 0.80 -8.91 -7.95
C GLN A 128 1.50 -8.14 -9.08
N VAL A 129 2.58 -8.70 -9.63
CA VAL A 129 3.25 -8.16 -10.82
C VAL A 129 3.96 -9.28 -11.58
N TYR A 130 3.87 -9.23 -12.92
CA TYR A 130 4.69 -10.07 -13.80
C TYR A 130 6.12 -9.52 -13.91
N GLY A 131 7.01 -10.30 -14.48
CA GLY A 131 8.36 -9.85 -14.85
C GLY A 131 9.47 -10.69 -14.25
N ALA A 132 10.63 -10.08 -14.07
CA ALA A 132 11.81 -10.77 -13.58
C ALA A 132 11.67 -11.11 -12.08
N HIS A 133 11.97 -12.34 -11.72
CA HIS A 133 11.83 -12.84 -10.34
C HIS A 133 12.74 -12.11 -9.34
N ASN A 134 13.96 -11.74 -9.74
CA ASN A 134 14.92 -11.02 -8.90
C ASN A 134 14.41 -9.62 -8.51
N THR A 135 13.89 -8.84 -9.47
CA THR A 135 13.33 -7.52 -9.17
C THR A 135 12.00 -7.61 -8.42
N TYR A 136 11.21 -8.67 -8.62
CA TYR A 136 10.06 -8.98 -7.77
C TYR A 136 10.50 -9.19 -6.32
N GLU A 137 11.53 -10.01 -6.12
CA GLU A 137 12.10 -10.26 -4.79
C GLU A 137 12.65 -8.99 -4.15
N ASP A 138 13.34 -8.13 -4.93
CA ASP A 138 13.86 -6.85 -4.44
C ASP A 138 12.78 -5.91 -3.94
N ILE A 139 11.62 -5.86 -4.62
CA ILE A 139 10.45 -5.12 -4.13
C ILE A 139 9.98 -5.68 -2.78
N LEU A 140 9.81 -7.00 -2.66
CA LEU A 140 9.39 -7.62 -1.40
C LEU A 140 10.39 -7.36 -0.27
N ARG A 141 11.69 -7.53 -0.53
CA ARG A 141 12.74 -7.23 0.44
C ARG A 141 12.62 -5.78 0.92
N SER A 142 12.46 -4.84 0.01
CA SER A 142 12.29 -3.42 0.36
C SER A 142 11.03 -3.16 1.17
N VAL A 143 9.90 -3.80 0.86
CA VAL A 143 8.69 -3.73 1.68
C VAL A 143 8.96 -4.20 3.11
N ARG A 144 9.64 -5.35 3.26
CA ARG A 144 9.88 -5.98 4.56
C ARG A 144 10.99 -5.32 5.40
N THR A 145 11.90 -4.58 4.76
CA THR A 145 12.93 -3.79 5.46
C THR A 145 12.48 -2.36 5.76
N ARG A 146 11.48 -1.84 5.05
CA ARG A 146 11.09 -0.41 5.11
C ARG A 146 9.68 -0.15 5.61
N THR A 147 8.85 -1.19 5.76
CA THR A 147 7.47 -1.06 6.26
C THR A 147 7.10 -2.20 7.19
N THR A 148 6.06 -1.99 7.99
CA THR A 148 5.43 -3.05 8.79
C THR A 148 4.23 -3.68 8.07
N ALA A 149 4.11 -3.51 6.75
CA ALA A 149 2.98 -4.03 6.00
C ALA A 149 2.85 -5.55 6.12
N GLU A 150 1.65 -6.05 6.36
CA GLU A 150 1.29 -7.41 6.00
C GLU A 150 1.21 -7.48 4.47
N VAL A 151 1.76 -8.54 3.87
CA VAL A 151 1.84 -8.66 2.42
C VAL A 151 1.03 -9.87 1.97
N LEU A 152 -0.01 -9.60 1.17
CA LEU A 152 -0.78 -10.63 0.46
C LEU A 152 -0.30 -10.69 -0.99
N MET A 153 0.67 -11.59 -1.24
CA MET A 153 1.10 -11.91 -2.59
C MET A 153 0.03 -12.72 -3.30
N GLN A 154 -0.10 -12.56 -4.60
CA GLN A 154 -1.02 -13.33 -5.44
C GLN A 154 -0.24 -14.11 -6.49
N LYS A 155 -0.58 -15.40 -6.68
CA LYS A 155 -0.24 -16.10 -7.91
C LYS A 155 -1.05 -15.52 -9.07
N ASP A 156 -0.52 -15.63 -10.27
CA ASP A 156 -1.16 -15.09 -11.46
C ASP A 156 -2.41 -15.89 -11.84
N HIS A 157 -3.41 -15.22 -12.41
CA HIS A 157 -4.54 -15.88 -13.05
C HIS A 157 -4.07 -16.70 -14.26
N VAL A 158 -4.97 -17.51 -14.80
CA VAL A 158 -4.66 -18.40 -15.93
C VAL A 158 -5.14 -17.81 -17.24
N THR A 159 -4.24 -17.68 -18.20
CA THR A 159 -4.55 -17.20 -19.56
C THR A 159 -4.73 -18.33 -20.57
N ALA A 160 -4.14 -19.50 -20.29
CA ALA A 160 -4.28 -20.73 -21.05
C ALA A 160 -4.20 -21.93 -20.09
N TRP A 161 -4.70 -23.11 -20.50
CA TRP A 161 -4.53 -24.31 -19.71
C TRP A 161 -3.04 -24.63 -19.53
N PRO A 162 -2.54 -24.75 -18.29
CA PRO A 162 -1.14 -25.11 -18.08
C PRO A 162 -0.85 -26.54 -18.54
N PRO A 163 0.30 -26.80 -19.16
CA PRO A 163 0.72 -28.16 -19.53
C PRO A 163 1.01 -28.98 -18.27
N GLU A 164 0.83 -30.29 -18.34
CA GLU A 164 1.15 -31.20 -17.23
C GLU A 164 2.64 -31.16 -16.87
N LYS A 165 3.50 -31.06 -17.88
CA LYS A 165 4.96 -30.97 -17.72
C LYS A 165 5.47 -29.75 -18.50
N PRO A 166 5.64 -28.61 -17.83
CA PRO A 166 6.23 -27.43 -18.47
C PRO A 166 7.65 -27.73 -18.96
N ASP A 167 7.95 -27.37 -20.19
CA ASP A 167 9.26 -27.54 -20.83
C ASP A 167 9.71 -26.19 -21.41
N GLU A 168 10.87 -25.69 -20.96
CA GLU A 168 11.45 -24.42 -21.40
C GLU A 168 11.72 -24.38 -22.91
N LYS A 169 12.13 -25.54 -23.47
CA LYS A 169 12.45 -25.64 -24.92
C LYS A 169 11.19 -25.68 -25.78
N ALA A 170 10.12 -26.29 -25.27
CA ALA A 170 8.86 -26.40 -25.98
C ALA A 170 8.05 -25.09 -25.94
N ASP A 171 7.95 -24.47 -24.75
CA ASP A 171 7.26 -23.18 -24.54
C ASP A 171 7.89 -22.44 -23.35
N LYS A 172 8.78 -21.52 -23.66
CA LYS A 172 9.49 -20.71 -22.66
C LYS A 172 8.54 -19.85 -21.83
N GLY A 173 7.42 -19.37 -22.40
CA GLY A 173 6.44 -18.54 -21.69
C GLY A 173 5.70 -19.35 -20.63
N MET A 174 5.16 -20.50 -20.98
CA MET A 174 4.47 -21.40 -20.06
C MET A 174 5.41 -21.99 -19.00
N TRP A 175 6.67 -22.30 -19.36
CA TRP A 175 7.69 -22.70 -18.41
C TRP A 175 7.98 -21.60 -17.40
N TRP A 176 8.17 -20.34 -17.86
CA TRP A 176 8.41 -19.20 -16.98
C TRP A 176 7.22 -18.94 -16.06
N ASP A 177 6.01 -18.99 -16.59
CA ASP A 177 4.77 -18.88 -15.81
C ASP A 177 4.70 -19.94 -14.70
N HIS A 178 5.07 -21.19 -15.02
CA HIS A 178 5.19 -22.27 -14.03
C HIS A 178 6.24 -21.94 -12.96
N MET A 179 7.44 -21.53 -13.36
CA MET A 179 8.55 -21.20 -12.44
C MET A 179 8.15 -20.07 -11.49
N MET A 180 7.55 -18.98 -12.00
CA MET A 180 7.10 -17.89 -11.14
C MET A 180 6.07 -18.37 -10.12
N ASN A 181 5.00 -19.01 -10.57
CA ASN A 181 3.85 -19.32 -9.72
C ASN A 181 4.05 -20.51 -8.78
N ASN A 182 4.89 -21.49 -9.15
CA ASN A 182 5.05 -22.72 -8.37
C ASN A 182 6.41 -22.87 -7.70
N VAL A 183 7.39 -22.04 -8.06
CA VAL A 183 8.74 -22.08 -7.46
C VAL A 183 9.06 -20.77 -6.77
N PHE A 184 9.14 -19.67 -7.50
CA PHE A 184 9.66 -18.40 -6.95
C PHE A 184 8.69 -17.76 -5.96
N LEU A 185 7.41 -17.59 -6.30
CA LEU A 185 6.44 -16.95 -5.39
C LEU A 185 6.28 -17.72 -4.07
N PRO A 186 6.18 -19.06 -4.03
CA PRO A 186 6.20 -19.81 -2.77
C PRO A 186 7.49 -19.64 -1.95
N GLN A 187 8.66 -19.65 -2.61
CA GLN A 187 9.94 -19.42 -1.93
C GLN A 187 10.02 -18.01 -1.34
N PHE A 188 9.57 -16.98 -2.07
CA PHE A 188 9.56 -15.60 -1.57
C PHE A 188 8.56 -15.42 -0.42
N ALA A 189 7.37 -16.02 -0.53
CA ALA A 189 6.39 -15.98 0.54
C ALA A 189 6.97 -16.58 1.84
N GLN A 190 7.63 -17.71 1.76
CA GLN A 190 8.30 -18.32 2.90
C GLN A 190 9.45 -17.46 3.42
N LYS A 191 10.36 -17.01 2.54
CA LYS A 191 11.56 -16.24 2.89
C LYS A 191 11.25 -14.91 3.57
N TYR A 192 10.24 -14.22 3.07
CA TYR A 192 9.84 -12.90 3.57
C TYR A 192 8.61 -12.95 4.48
N HIS A 193 8.14 -14.15 4.81
CA HIS A 193 6.94 -14.37 5.63
C HIS A 193 5.74 -13.57 5.14
N CYS A 194 5.44 -13.68 3.88
CA CYS A 194 4.28 -13.09 3.24
C CYS A 194 3.16 -14.11 3.10
N ALA A 195 1.92 -13.67 3.15
CA ALA A 195 0.79 -14.48 2.73
C ALA A 195 0.85 -14.70 1.21
N LEU A 196 0.50 -15.89 0.74
CA LEU A 196 0.42 -16.22 -0.68
C LEU A 196 -0.97 -16.73 -1.03
N LEU A 197 -1.74 -15.94 -1.76
CA LEU A 197 -3.04 -16.31 -2.26
C LEU A 197 -2.90 -17.14 -3.55
N ASP A 198 -3.36 -18.38 -3.53
CA ASP A 198 -3.39 -19.24 -4.70
C ASP A 198 -4.55 -18.89 -5.64
N VAL A 199 -4.46 -17.71 -6.27
CA VAL A 199 -5.41 -17.27 -7.30
C VAL A 199 -5.47 -18.30 -8.42
N ARG A 200 -4.31 -18.82 -8.85
CA ARG A 200 -4.18 -19.76 -9.98
C ARG A 200 -4.94 -21.06 -9.73
N GLY A 201 -4.78 -21.67 -8.56
CA GLY A 201 -5.51 -22.88 -8.20
C GLY A 201 -7.03 -22.66 -8.14
N ALA A 202 -7.46 -21.58 -7.51
CA ALA A 202 -8.88 -21.22 -7.43
C ALA A 202 -9.48 -20.91 -8.80
N TRP A 203 -8.71 -20.27 -9.69
CA TRP A 203 -9.11 -19.96 -11.07
C TRP A 203 -9.32 -21.23 -11.89
N LEU A 204 -8.35 -22.15 -11.86
CA LEU A 204 -8.45 -23.45 -12.54
C LEU A 204 -9.63 -24.29 -12.06
N GLU A 205 -9.86 -24.31 -10.74
CA GLU A 205 -11.00 -25.03 -10.16
C GLU A 205 -12.33 -24.43 -10.62
N TYR A 206 -12.42 -23.10 -10.66
CA TYR A 206 -13.61 -22.40 -11.16
C TYR A 206 -13.90 -22.72 -12.64
N LEU A 207 -12.85 -22.68 -13.50
CA LEU A 207 -12.98 -23.02 -14.91
C LEU A 207 -13.49 -24.45 -15.12
N ARG A 208 -12.88 -25.42 -14.40
CA ARG A 208 -13.29 -26.84 -14.48
C ARG A 208 -14.73 -27.06 -14.02
N THR A 209 -15.08 -26.48 -12.88
CA THR A 209 -16.42 -26.65 -12.28
C THR A 209 -17.51 -26.09 -13.18
N ASN A 210 -17.23 -24.96 -13.83
CA ASN A 210 -18.20 -24.29 -14.69
C ASN A 210 -18.06 -24.64 -16.18
N LYS A 211 -17.13 -25.55 -16.52
CA LYS A 211 -16.83 -25.98 -17.92
C LYS A 211 -16.52 -24.79 -18.83
N LEU A 212 -15.69 -23.87 -18.35
CA LEU A 212 -15.26 -22.68 -19.06
C LEU A 212 -13.84 -22.83 -19.58
N GLU A 213 -13.54 -22.17 -20.70
CA GLU A 213 -12.19 -22.02 -21.21
C GLU A 213 -11.54 -20.75 -20.65
N PRO A 214 -10.20 -20.71 -20.44
CA PRO A 214 -9.51 -19.53 -19.90
C PRO A 214 -9.85 -18.23 -20.64
N LYS A 215 -9.95 -18.25 -21.96
CA LYS A 215 -10.29 -17.10 -22.80
C LYS A 215 -11.65 -16.48 -22.51
N GLU A 216 -12.59 -17.22 -21.94
CA GLU A 216 -13.93 -16.72 -21.61
C GLU A 216 -13.94 -15.74 -20.45
N LEU A 217 -12.86 -15.70 -19.65
CA LEU A 217 -12.66 -14.75 -18.56
C LEU A 217 -11.78 -13.55 -18.95
N LEU A 218 -11.31 -13.50 -20.18
CA LEU A 218 -10.41 -12.48 -20.70
C LEU A 218 -11.07 -11.63 -21.78
N LYS A 219 -10.71 -10.35 -21.84
CA LYS A 219 -11.11 -9.44 -22.94
C LYS A 219 -10.14 -9.49 -24.11
N ASP A 220 -8.91 -9.93 -23.84
CA ASP A 220 -7.82 -10.16 -24.77
C ASP A 220 -6.98 -11.36 -24.28
N GLY A 221 -5.76 -11.53 -24.73
CA GLY A 221 -4.92 -12.67 -24.32
C GLY A 221 -4.45 -12.65 -22.87
N VAL A 222 -4.66 -11.54 -22.11
CA VAL A 222 -4.11 -11.34 -20.75
C VAL A 222 -5.13 -10.70 -19.80
N HIS A 223 -5.77 -9.59 -20.23
CA HIS A 223 -6.57 -8.77 -19.34
C HIS A 223 -7.96 -9.35 -19.11
N LEU A 224 -8.46 -9.17 -17.90
CA LEU A 224 -9.75 -9.69 -17.45
C LEU A 224 -10.92 -8.96 -18.14
N ASN A 225 -11.96 -9.70 -18.50
CA ASN A 225 -13.27 -9.15 -18.78
C ASN A 225 -14.09 -9.02 -17.46
N ASP A 226 -15.37 -8.66 -17.53
CA ASP A 226 -16.21 -8.50 -16.35
C ASP A 226 -16.31 -9.78 -15.51
N HIS A 227 -16.34 -10.95 -16.16
CA HIS A 227 -16.38 -12.24 -15.48
C HIS A 227 -15.06 -12.54 -14.76
N GLY A 228 -13.93 -12.29 -15.42
CA GLY A 228 -12.61 -12.42 -14.81
C GLY A 228 -12.41 -11.46 -13.64
N ASN A 229 -12.85 -10.20 -13.76
CA ASN A 229 -12.83 -9.23 -12.68
C ASN A 229 -13.70 -9.66 -11.49
N TYR A 230 -14.88 -10.22 -11.75
CA TYR A 230 -15.72 -10.80 -10.70
C TYR A 230 -14.97 -11.95 -10.00
N LEU A 231 -14.47 -12.92 -10.76
CA LEU A 231 -13.81 -14.09 -10.19
C LEU A 231 -12.60 -13.71 -9.32
N LEU A 232 -11.71 -12.83 -9.81
CA LEU A 232 -10.55 -12.40 -9.04
C LEU A 232 -10.96 -11.68 -7.75
N ALA A 233 -11.97 -10.81 -7.83
CA ALA A 233 -12.49 -10.14 -6.66
C ALA A 233 -13.03 -11.13 -5.60
N GLU A 234 -13.82 -12.14 -6.02
CA GLU A 234 -14.37 -13.14 -5.10
C GLU A 234 -13.28 -14.00 -4.46
N ILE A 235 -12.23 -14.37 -5.22
CA ILE A 235 -11.07 -15.11 -4.68
C ILE A 235 -10.37 -14.29 -3.60
N VAL A 236 -10.10 -13.00 -3.86
CA VAL A 236 -9.43 -12.13 -2.87
C VAL A 236 -10.32 -11.87 -1.66
N LYS A 237 -11.60 -11.53 -1.86
CA LYS A 237 -12.56 -11.31 -0.77
C LYS A 237 -12.68 -12.51 0.16
N ARG A 238 -12.70 -13.71 -0.41
CA ARG A 238 -12.75 -14.97 0.36
C ARG A 238 -11.54 -15.15 1.28
N TYR A 239 -10.35 -14.65 0.88
CA TYR A 239 -9.15 -14.72 1.70
C TYR A 239 -9.14 -13.70 2.85
N LEU A 240 -9.76 -12.53 2.67
CA LEU A 240 -9.75 -11.41 3.61
C LEU A 240 -10.74 -11.68 4.76
N VAL A 241 -10.38 -12.58 5.67
CA VAL A 241 -11.23 -12.98 6.81
C VAL A 241 -10.48 -12.83 8.13
N HIS A 242 -11.20 -12.38 9.16
CA HIS A 242 -10.71 -12.37 10.54
C HIS A 242 -10.78 -13.79 11.12
N ARG A 243 -9.67 -14.25 11.67
CA ARG A 243 -9.47 -15.56 12.27
C ARG A 243 -8.98 -15.37 13.71
N PRO A 244 -9.88 -15.31 14.72
CA PRO A 244 -9.49 -15.06 16.11
C PRO A 244 -8.67 -16.22 16.72
N ASP A 245 -8.65 -17.38 16.08
CA ASP A 245 -7.79 -18.53 16.41
C ASP A 245 -6.34 -18.36 15.94
N LEU A 246 -6.06 -17.39 15.08
CA LEU A 246 -4.71 -17.05 14.65
C LEU A 246 -4.20 -15.82 15.41
N PRO A 247 -2.88 -15.71 15.66
CA PRO A 247 -2.32 -14.53 16.28
C PRO A 247 -2.58 -13.28 15.44
N ALA A 248 -3.01 -12.20 16.10
CA ALA A 248 -3.25 -10.90 15.45
C ALA A 248 -1.97 -10.29 14.86
N ASP A 249 -0.84 -10.59 15.45
CA ASP A 249 0.48 -10.23 14.94
C ASP A 249 1.41 -11.45 14.94
N GLY A 250 1.57 -12.07 13.77
CA GLY A 250 2.49 -13.19 13.57
C GLY A 250 3.98 -12.77 13.69
N TRP A 251 4.24 -11.46 13.68
CA TRP A 251 5.55 -10.82 13.80
C TRP A 251 5.58 -10.00 15.07
N ARG A 252 5.48 -10.62 16.18
CA ARG A 252 5.46 -9.98 17.51
C ARG A 252 6.26 -8.68 17.53
N ASP A 253 5.62 -7.61 18.00
CA ASP A 253 6.22 -6.28 18.20
C ASP A 253 6.59 -5.47 16.96
N MET A 254 6.05 -5.78 15.77
CA MET A 254 6.23 -4.90 14.61
C MET A 254 5.61 -3.52 14.83
N VAL A 255 4.47 -3.46 15.52
CA VAL A 255 3.81 -2.20 15.88
C VAL A 255 3.51 -2.24 17.37
N ARG A 256 4.18 -1.37 18.14
CA ARG A 256 4.01 -1.25 19.59
C ARG A 256 3.45 0.11 19.95
N THR A 257 2.49 0.13 20.84
CA THR A 257 1.95 1.36 21.41
C THR A 257 2.33 1.41 22.90
N LEU A 258 3.01 2.47 23.30
CA LEU A 258 3.46 2.75 24.66
C LEU A 258 2.62 3.88 25.23
N GLU A 259 1.96 3.65 26.35
CA GLU A 259 1.11 4.65 27.01
C GLU A 259 1.95 5.63 27.83
N VAL A 260 1.73 6.93 27.64
CA VAL A 260 2.36 7.97 28.44
C VAL A 260 1.75 7.98 29.84
N GLY A 261 2.61 8.00 30.83
CA GLY A 261 2.24 7.87 32.24
C GLY A 261 2.28 6.43 32.78
N LYS A 262 2.43 5.43 31.89
CA LYS A 262 2.55 4.02 32.27
C LYS A 262 3.86 3.40 31.78
N ASP A 263 4.05 3.39 30.46
CA ASP A 263 5.21 2.75 29.81
C ASP A 263 6.35 3.75 29.58
N VAL A 264 6.02 5.02 29.40
CA VAL A 264 6.93 6.15 29.24
C VAL A 264 6.34 7.36 29.96
N ALA A 265 7.17 8.25 30.51
CA ALA A 265 6.69 9.39 31.29
C ALA A 265 7.45 10.67 30.95
N TRP A 266 6.76 11.81 31.10
CA TRP A 266 7.39 13.11 31.16
C TRP A 266 8.18 13.27 32.46
N LYS A 267 9.41 13.78 32.37
CA LYS A 267 10.26 14.15 33.49
C LYS A 267 10.91 15.49 33.17
N ASP A 268 10.74 16.46 34.03
CA ASP A 268 11.34 17.80 33.90
C ASP A 268 11.10 18.44 32.52
N GLY A 269 9.87 18.31 31.99
CA GLY A 269 9.48 18.86 30.71
C GLY A 269 10.00 18.07 29.50
N LYS A 270 10.59 16.88 29.71
CA LYS A 270 11.07 15.99 28.63
C LYS A 270 10.44 14.62 28.69
N LEU A 271 10.21 14.04 27.52
CA LEU A 271 9.90 12.62 27.35
C LEU A 271 11.01 12.01 26.50
N VAL A 272 11.72 11.02 27.05
CA VAL A 272 12.81 10.34 26.35
C VAL A 272 12.48 8.86 26.21
N LEU A 273 12.67 8.32 25.01
CA LEU A 273 12.37 6.94 24.69
C LEU A 273 13.40 6.36 23.71
N GLU A 274 14.06 5.29 24.10
CA GLU A 274 14.82 4.45 23.16
C GLU A 274 13.88 3.47 22.45
N PHE A 275 14.00 3.37 21.14
CA PHE A 275 13.20 2.44 20.35
C PHE A 275 14.01 1.82 19.20
N GLU A 276 13.59 0.67 18.72
CA GLU A 276 14.06 0.05 17.47
C GLU A 276 12.94 0.10 16.44
N GLY A 277 13.23 0.65 15.26
CA GLY A 277 12.24 0.80 14.19
C GLY A 277 12.61 1.91 13.22
N ASN A 278 11.73 2.19 12.27
CA ASN A 278 11.96 3.21 11.25
C ASN A 278 10.85 4.28 11.18
N ARG A 279 9.86 4.18 12.08
CA ARG A 279 8.78 5.16 12.19
C ARG A 279 8.32 5.24 13.65
N VAL A 280 8.04 6.47 14.09
CA VAL A 280 7.46 6.77 15.39
C VAL A 280 6.34 7.81 15.23
N ASP A 281 5.19 7.52 15.86
CA ASP A 281 4.00 8.37 15.84
C ASP A 281 3.62 8.79 17.26
N ALA A 282 3.09 10.00 17.43
CA ALA A 282 2.40 10.44 18.64
C ALA A 282 0.89 10.29 18.47
N ILE A 283 0.21 9.80 19.50
CA ILE A 283 -1.24 9.72 19.59
C ILE A 283 -1.69 10.77 20.59
N ALA A 284 -2.51 11.72 20.16
CA ALA A 284 -2.95 12.84 20.97
C ALA A 284 -3.76 12.41 22.19
N ALA A 285 -3.57 13.10 23.31
CA ALA A 285 -4.49 13.14 24.43
C ALA A 285 -5.47 14.30 24.25
N LYS A 286 -6.63 14.20 24.89
CA LYS A 286 -7.59 15.31 24.94
C LYS A 286 -7.06 16.41 25.86
N ALA A 287 -6.93 17.63 25.35
CA ALA A 287 -6.55 18.80 26.16
C ALA A 287 -7.21 20.06 25.59
N ALA A 288 -7.52 21.02 26.46
CA ALA A 288 -8.25 22.23 26.10
C ALA A 288 -7.35 23.33 25.53
N ALA A 289 -6.12 23.43 25.84
CA ALA A 289 -5.08 24.27 25.27
C ALA A 289 -3.75 23.65 25.65
N ALA A 290 -2.91 23.37 24.67
CA ALA A 290 -1.76 22.53 24.96
C ALA A 290 -0.47 23.16 24.48
N PRO A 291 0.62 23.08 25.25
CA PRO A 291 1.92 23.42 24.74
C PRO A 291 2.30 22.48 23.60
N ALA A 292 3.12 22.99 22.69
CA ALA A 292 3.75 22.19 21.66
C ALA A 292 5.01 21.49 22.23
N ALA A 293 5.40 20.36 21.67
CA ALA A 293 6.67 19.71 21.99
C ALA A 293 7.61 19.74 20.78
N GLN A 294 8.87 20.11 21.01
CA GLN A 294 9.92 19.96 20.01
C GLN A 294 10.29 18.48 19.90
N VAL A 295 10.49 18.01 18.67
CA VAL A 295 10.82 16.61 18.37
C VAL A 295 12.30 16.50 18.02
N TRP A 296 12.97 15.53 18.61
CA TRP A 296 14.35 15.19 18.35
C TRP A 296 14.50 13.69 18.17
N ILE A 297 15.22 13.29 17.14
CA ILE A 297 15.63 11.91 16.89
C ILE A 297 17.16 11.89 16.91
N ASP A 298 17.74 11.09 17.81
CA ASP A 298 19.20 10.97 17.97
C ASP A 298 19.90 12.34 18.14
N GLY A 299 19.26 13.26 18.87
CA GLY A 299 19.75 14.61 19.13
C GLY A 299 19.64 15.59 17.95
N ARG A 300 18.96 15.23 16.86
CA ARG A 300 18.73 16.05 15.66
C ARG A 300 17.24 16.23 15.39
N LYS A 301 16.88 17.30 14.70
CA LYS A 301 15.48 17.47 14.23
C LYS A 301 15.16 16.47 13.13
N PRO A 302 13.93 15.95 13.05
CA PRO A 302 13.51 15.06 11.99
C PRO A 302 13.73 15.64 10.58
N SER A 303 13.62 16.95 10.39
CA SER A 303 13.91 17.64 9.13
C SER A 303 15.36 17.54 8.66
N GLU A 304 16.29 17.15 9.53
CA GLU A 304 17.71 16.99 9.19
C GLU A 304 18.04 15.60 8.63
N PHE A 305 17.05 14.68 8.60
CA PHE A 305 17.21 13.33 8.06
C PHE A 305 16.71 13.30 6.60
N PRO A 306 17.59 13.08 5.60
CA PRO A 306 17.20 13.01 4.19
C PRO A 306 16.10 11.98 3.93
N GLU A 307 16.14 10.86 4.62
CA GLU A 307 15.23 9.73 4.50
C GLU A 307 13.81 10.00 5.04
N CYS A 308 13.63 11.08 5.81
CA CYS A 308 12.31 11.48 6.34
C CYS A 308 11.50 12.33 5.35
N TYR A 309 11.98 12.51 4.14
CA TYR A 309 11.24 13.16 3.06
C TYR A 309 10.76 12.15 2.02
N ARG A 310 9.68 12.49 1.34
CA ARG A 310 9.23 11.80 0.14
C ARG A 310 8.91 12.79 -0.96
N ILE A 311 8.94 12.34 -2.18
CA ILE A 311 8.38 13.10 -3.29
C ILE A 311 7.05 12.47 -3.75
N SER A 312 6.19 13.25 -4.36
CA SER A 312 5.04 12.73 -5.08
C SER A 312 5.49 11.96 -6.32
N ARG A 313 4.69 11.04 -6.84
CA ARG A 313 4.95 10.47 -8.16
C ARG A 313 5.11 11.62 -9.16
N PRO A 314 6.20 11.66 -9.96
CA PRO A 314 6.35 12.67 -11.01
C PRO A 314 5.19 12.65 -12.00
N SER A 315 4.77 13.82 -12.47
CA SER A 315 3.65 14.02 -13.39
C SER A 315 4.11 14.84 -14.59
N PRO A 316 3.67 14.55 -15.83
CA PRO A 316 2.70 13.51 -16.23
C PRO A 316 3.20 12.09 -15.98
N GLY A 317 2.24 11.18 -15.83
CA GLY A 317 2.50 9.80 -15.46
C GLY A 317 3.08 8.91 -16.57
N PRO A 318 3.14 7.59 -16.37
CA PRO A 318 3.88 6.65 -17.21
C PRO A 318 3.40 6.72 -18.64
N TRP A 319 2.93 6.57 -19.45
CA TRP A 319 2.53 6.55 -20.86
C TRP A 319 2.47 7.93 -21.55
N SER A 320 2.96 8.98 -20.87
CA SER A 320 3.26 10.28 -21.48
C SER A 320 4.52 10.19 -22.39
N PRO A 321 4.92 11.23 -23.10
CA PRO A 321 6.14 11.21 -23.88
C PRO A 321 7.37 10.69 -23.14
N MET A 322 7.55 11.10 -21.88
CA MET A 322 8.50 10.49 -20.95
C MET A 322 7.99 10.53 -19.51
N PHE A 323 8.43 9.59 -18.70
CA PHE A 323 8.13 9.51 -17.27
C PHE A 323 9.42 9.36 -16.45
N VAL A 324 9.59 10.22 -15.45
CA VAL A 324 10.66 10.07 -14.46
C VAL A 324 10.15 9.11 -13.40
N SER A 325 10.56 7.85 -13.50
CA SER A 325 10.06 6.78 -12.63
C SER A 325 10.66 6.80 -11.22
N ARG A 326 11.80 7.47 -11.04
CA ARG A 326 12.49 7.64 -9.76
C ARG A 326 13.30 8.94 -9.72
N VAL A 327 13.16 9.68 -8.63
CA VAL A 327 14.02 10.80 -8.28
C VAL A 327 14.56 10.53 -6.88
N ASP A 328 15.88 10.52 -6.74
CA ASP A 328 16.61 10.38 -5.48
C ASP A 328 17.17 11.74 -5.02
N HIS A 329 17.75 11.78 -3.84
CA HIS A 329 18.44 12.93 -3.29
C HIS A 329 19.59 12.49 -2.36
N GLU A 330 20.55 13.36 -2.12
CA GLU A 330 21.72 13.10 -1.27
C GLU A 330 21.75 14.03 -0.05
N LYS A 331 20.90 15.06 -0.04
CA LYS A 331 20.81 16.05 1.02
C LYS A 331 19.35 16.14 1.52
N PRO A 332 19.10 16.60 2.75
CA PRO A 332 17.76 16.92 3.20
C PRO A 332 17.06 17.84 2.21
N LEU A 333 15.81 17.53 1.91
CA LEU A 333 15.03 18.28 0.93
C LEU A 333 14.46 19.57 1.55
N VAL A 334 14.05 20.50 0.72
CA VAL A 334 13.23 21.65 1.06
C VAL A 334 11.80 21.34 0.62
N LEU A 335 10.81 21.72 1.41
CA LEU A 335 9.39 21.55 1.06
C LEU A 335 9.03 22.49 -0.09
N GLU A 336 9.06 21.97 -1.30
CA GLU A 336 8.92 22.73 -2.53
C GLU A 336 8.36 21.87 -3.67
N ASP A 337 7.97 22.56 -4.74
CA ASP A 337 7.59 21.95 -6.02
C ASP A 337 8.79 22.00 -6.98
N TRP A 338 9.08 20.88 -7.60
CA TRP A 338 10.12 20.76 -8.62
C TRP A 338 9.52 20.68 -10.01
N THR A 339 10.18 21.34 -10.95
CA THR A 339 9.91 21.24 -12.39
C THR A 339 11.18 20.81 -13.09
N LEU A 340 11.07 19.75 -13.89
CA LEU A 340 12.05 19.34 -14.87
C LEU A 340 11.53 19.76 -16.24
N LYS A 341 12.37 20.42 -17.05
CA LYS A 341 12.02 20.86 -18.40
C LYS A 341 13.05 20.36 -19.40
N VAL A 342 12.58 19.70 -20.44
CA VAL A 342 13.41 19.25 -21.56
C VAL A 342 13.86 20.46 -22.37
N THR A 343 15.17 20.62 -22.55
CA THR A 343 15.78 21.77 -23.27
C THR A 343 16.12 21.45 -24.70
N SER A 344 16.58 20.23 -24.98
CA SER A 344 16.88 19.75 -26.34
C SER A 344 16.66 18.25 -26.44
N VAL A 345 16.42 17.76 -27.65
CA VAL A 345 16.12 16.35 -27.93
C VAL A 345 16.96 15.88 -29.11
N GLN A 346 17.51 14.68 -29.00
CA GLN A 346 18.23 14.05 -30.10
C GLN A 346 17.26 13.66 -31.24
N PRO A 347 17.74 13.46 -32.49
CA PRO A 347 16.89 13.17 -33.64
C PRO A 347 16.00 11.93 -33.47
N ASP A 348 16.39 10.97 -32.65
CA ASP A 348 15.61 9.77 -32.35
C ASP A 348 14.39 10.03 -31.43
N GLY A 349 14.34 11.20 -30.79
CA GLY A 349 13.28 11.58 -29.83
C GLY A 349 13.34 10.83 -28.51
N LYS A 350 14.42 10.10 -28.20
CA LYS A 350 14.55 9.26 -27.01
C LYS A 350 15.57 9.78 -26.01
N ALA A 351 16.69 10.34 -26.49
CA ALA A 351 17.70 10.98 -25.67
C ALA A 351 17.51 12.49 -25.69
N PHE A 352 17.64 13.13 -24.54
CA PHE A 352 17.37 14.56 -24.36
C PHE A 352 18.24 15.17 -23.28
N ALA A 353 18.42 16.49 -23.35
CA ALA A 353 18.93 17.31 -22.27
C ALA A 353 17.75 17.97 -21.51
N PHE A 354 17.98 18.29 -20.26
CA PHE A 354 16.96 18.88 -19.37
C PHE A 354 17.59 19.81 -18.35
N GLU A 355 16.77 20.64 -17.76
CA GLU A 355 17.08 21.49 -16.61
C GLU A 355 16.09 21.20 -15.48
N VAL A 356 16.49 21.42 -14.23
CA VAL A 356 15.63 21.29 -13.05
C VAL A 356 15.56 22.60 -12.28
N ARG A 357 14.38 22.91 -11.76
CA ARG A 357 14.10 24.10 -10.98
C ARG A 357 13.17 23.77 -9.82
N GLY A 358 13.59 24.15 -8.60
CA GLY A 358 12.75 24.14 -7.41
C GLY A 358 12.02 25.49 -7.22
N SER A 359 10.79 25.47 -6.69
CA SER A 359 10.03 26.67 -6.41
C SER A 359 10.65 27.57 -5.33
N VAL A 360 11.47 27.00 -4.44
CA VAL A 360 12.24 27.68 -3.39
C VAL A 360 13.73 27.71 -3.75
N THR A 361 14.28 26.57 -4.15
CA THR A 361 15.71 26.41 -4.52
C THR A 361 16.10 27.23 -5.75
N GLY A 362 15.16 27.46 -6.70
CA GLY A 362 15.46 28.12 -7.98
C GLY A 362 16.11 27.18 -8.99
N GLU A 363 16.88 27.73 -9.94
CA GLU A 363 17.61 26.99 -10.97
C GLU A 363 18.71 26.12 -10.35
N ASP A 364 18.63 24.78 -10.53
CA ASP A 364 19.51 23.84 -9.83
C ASP A 364 20.36 22.98 -10.79
N GLY A 365 20.47 23.43 -12.01
CA GLY A 365 21.31 22.79 -13.03
C GLY A 365 20.53 21.99 -14.05
N GLY A 366 21.25 21.33 -14.92
CA GLY A 366 20.72 20.51 -16.00
C GLY A 366 21.64 19.34 -16.35
N GLY A 367 21.12 18.38 -17.07
CA GLY A 367 21.82 17.16 -17.43
C GLY A 367 21.31 16.54 -18.73
N GLU A 368 21.82 15.36 -19.02
CA GLU A 368 21.46 14.54 -20.16
C GLU A 368 20.80 13.24 -19.65
N SER A 369 19.73 12.78 -20.30
CA SER A 369 19.00 11.57 -19.88
C SER A 369 19.84 10.28 -19.87
N ALA A 370 20.91 10.24 -20.68
CA ALA A 370 21.83 9.10 -20.78
C ALA A 370 22.91 9.07 -19.67
N LYS A 371 22.99 10.11 -18.82
CA LYS A 371 24.02 10.26 -17.78
C LYS A 371 23.39 10.38 -16.40
N LEU A 372 24.13 9.95 -15.37
CA LEU A 372 23.75 10.25 -14.00
C LEU A 372 23.73 11.77 -13.80
N PHE A 373 22.60 12.29 -13.37
CA PHE A 373 22.45 13.68 -13.00
C PHE A 373 22.37 13.83 -11.47
N VAL A 374 23.15 14.76 -10.94
CA VAL A 374 23.02 15.26 -9.56
C VAL A 374 22.96 16.77 -9.65
N SER A 375 21.93 17.37 -9.10
CA SER A 375 21.75 18.82 -9.11
C SER A 375 22.78 19.53 -8.24
N LYS A 376 22.96 20.84 -8.44
CA LYS A 376 23.95 21.65 -7.70
C LYS A 376 23.73 21.60 -6.19
N SER A 377 22.47 21.56 -5.75
CA SER A 377 22.11 21.45 -4.32
C SER A 377 22.23 20.02 -3.77
N GLY A 378 22.33 18.99 -4.61
CA GLY A 378 22.23 17.57 -4.24
C GLY A 378 20.82 17.11 -3.88
N ARG A 379 19.79 17.93 -4.13
CA ARG A 379 18.39 17.61 -3.80
C ARG A 379 17.63 16.87 -4.90
N VAL A 380 18.18 16.84 -6.11
CA VAL A 380 17.65 16.06 -7.24
C VAL A 380 18.75 15.20 -7.81
N LYS A 381 18.53 13.87 -7.82
CA LYS A 381 19.41 12.90 -8.41
C LYS A 381 18.60 11.97 -9.31
N ILE A 382 18.95 11.87 -10.58
CA ILE A 382 18.23 11.06 -11.56
C ILE A 382 19.25 10.17 -12.29
N ALA A 383 19.10 8.86 -12.14
CA ALA A 383 19.92 7.87 -12.83
C ALA A 383 19.39 7.62 -14.25
N PRO A 384 20.26 7.18 -15.20
CA PRO A 384 19.84 6.91 -16.57
C PRO A 384 18.71 5.90 -16.72
N ASP A 385 18.62 4.94 -15.81
CA ASP A 385 17.58 3.91 -15.78
C ASP A 385 16.27 4.34 -15.12
N ALA A 386 16.22 5.57 -14.56
CA ALA A 386 15.01 6.17 -14.02
C ALA A 386 14.06 6.73 -15.12
N TRP A 387 14.52 6.81 -16.36
CA TRP A 387 13.71 7.31 -17.46
C TRP A 387 12.91 6.18 -18.11
N PHE A 388 11.62 6.38 -18.25
CA PHE A 388 10.74 5.57 -19.10
C PHE A 388 10.25 6.45 -20.26
N VAL A 389 10.69 6.15 -21.49
CA VAL A 389 10.46 6.96 -22.68
C VAL A 389 9.70 6.15 -23.74
N PRO A 390 8.38 5.94 -23.55
CA PRO A 390 7.57 5.14 -24.47
C PRO A 390 7.35 5.84 -25.82
N ASN A 391 7.30 7.16 -25.85
CA ASN A 391 6.99 7.97 -27.01
C ASN A 391 8.12 8.97 -27.32
N LYS A 392 7.98 9.74 -28.43
CA LYS A 392 8.92 10.81 -28.75
C LYS A 392 8.74 11.98 -27.79
N VAL A 393 9.84 12.41 -27.20
CA VAL A 393 9.92 13.62 -26.36
C VAL A 393 10.12 14.83 -27.26
N THR A 394 9.66 15.99 -26.83
CA THR A 394 9.85 17.28 -27.52
C THR A 394 10.49 18.29 -26.56
N ALA A 395 11.27 19.22 -27.09
CA ALA A 395 11.79 20.35 -26.30
C ALA A 395 10.61 21.14 -25.69
N GLY A 396 10.78 21.60 -24.46
CA GLY A 396 9.73 22.28 -23.68
C GLY A 396 8.84 21.31 -22.88
N TYR A 397 8.91 19.99 -23.08
CA TYR A 397 8.16 19.04 -22.25
C TYR A 397 8.57 19.15 -20.78
N GLN A 398 7.60 19.05 -19.87
CA GLN A 398 7.83 19.22 -18.44
C GLN A 398 7.33 18.01 -17.64
N SER A 399 8.06 17.71 -16.56
CA SER A 399 7.65 16.81 -15.50
C SER A 399 7.75 17.52 -14.15
N GLN A 400 6.82 17.26 -13.25
CA GLN A 400 6.72 17.95 -11.97
C GLN A 400 6.50 16.98 -10.82
N TRP A 401 7.03 17.30 -9.64
CA TRP A 401 6.76 16.60 -8.40
C TRP A 401 6.82 17.56 -7.21
N LYS A 402 6.24 17.11 -6.08
CA LYS A 402 6.24 17.84 -4.80
C LYS A 402 7.09 17.12 -3.78
N VAL A 403 7.84 17.88 -3.00
CA VAL A 403 8.50 17.37 -1.79
C VAL A 403 7.52 17.45 -0.63
N LEU A 404 7.37 16.36 0.09
CA LEU A 404 6.43 16.20 1.19
C LEU A 404 7.16 15.65 2.42
N PRO A 405 6.87 16.18 3.64
CA PRO A 405 7.48 15.68 4.86
C PRO A 405 6.81 14.36 5.31
N MET A 406 7.60 13.48 5.90
CA MET A 406 7.14 12.32 6.65
C MET A 406 7.49 12.49 8.15
N PHE A 407 7.48 13.73 8.63
CA PHE A 407 7.85 14.10 9.99
C PHE A 407 7.17 15.39 10.44
N VAL A 408 7.34 15.69 11.73
CA VAL A 408 7.13 17.03 12.29
C VAL A 408 8.31 17.36 13.20
N ASP A 409 8.88 18.59 13.11
CA ASP A 409 9.89 19.10 14.05
C ASP A 409 9.28 19.60 15.34
N THR A 410 8.00 19.94 15.30
CA THR A 410 7.21 20.40 16.44
C THR A 410 5.86 19.67 16.42
N TYR A 411 5.61 18.91 17.46
CA TYR A 411 4.29 18.29 17.65
C TYR A 411 3.34 19.29 18.30
N THR A 412 2.17 19.47 17.69
CA THR A 412 1.05 20.23 18.24
C THR A 412 -0.18 19.33 18.21
N ALA A 413 -0.82 19.16 19.35
CA ALA A 413 -2.07 18.39 19.39
C ALA A 413 -3.17 19.12 18.62
N PRO A 414 -4.07 18.40 17.95
CA PRO A 414 -5.23 19.01 17.31
C PRO A 414 -6.13 19.70 18.34
N GLU A 415 -6.67 20.88 17.99
CA GLU A 415 -7.60 21.65 18.85
C GLU A 415 -8.88 20.87 19.15
N THR A 416 -9.35 20.09 18.19
CA THR A 416 -10.53 19.23 18.30
C THR A 416 -10.19 17.80 17.98
N LEU A 417 -10.62 16.88 18.84
CA LEU A 417 -10.46 15.44 18.63
C LEU A 417 -11.82 14.82 18.32
N ASP A 418 -11.86 14.01 17.26
CA ASP A 418 -12.95 13.06 17.06
C ASP A 418 -12.77 11.93 18.10
N PRO A 419 -13.68 11.77 19.09
CA PRO A 419 -13.51 10.78 20.14
C PRO A 419 -13.54 9.35 19.61
N SER A 420 -14.08 9.13 18.41
CA SER A 420 -14.15 7.82 17.78
C SER A 420 -12.86 7.40 17.05
N ARG A 421 -11.88 8.30 16.91
CA ARG A 421 -10.64 8.08 16.15
C ARG A 421 -9.42 8.47 16.96
N GLU A 422 -8.33 7.77 16.72
CA GLU A 422 -7.04 8.24 17.19
C GLU A 422 -6.55 9.40 16.33
N ALA A 423 -6.22 10.52 16.96
CA ALA A 423 -5.52 11.61 16.31
C ALA A 423 -4.01 11.29 16.33
N VAL A 424 -3.50 10.82 15.20
CA VAL A 424 -2.12 10.34 15.07
C VAL A 424 -1.31 11.36 14.27
N ALA A 425 -0.16 11.77 14.83
CA ALA A 425 0.85 12.57 14.15
C ALA A 425 2.12 11.74 13.98
N THR A 426 2.61 11.63 12.74
CA THR A 426 3.92 11.00 12.48
C THR A 426 5.03 11.95 12.88
N LEU A 427 5.79 11.57 13.93
CA LEU A 427 6.94 12.34 14.41
C LEU A 427 8.13 12.18 13.48
N ALA A 428 8.41 10.96 13.03
CA ALA A 428 9.38 10.64 11.98
C ALA A 428 9.04 9.31 11.31
N GLN A 429 9.19 9.24 9.98
CA GLN A 429 9.05 8.03 9.16
C GLN A 429 10.13 8.02 8.09
N GLY A 430 10.70 6.85 7.82
CA GLY A 430 11.75 6.65 6.83
C GLY A 430 13.13 6.48 7.44
N LEU A 431 13.26 6.56 8.77
CA LEU A 431 14.50 6.32 9.49
C LEU A 431 15.09 4.94 9.12
N ALA A 432 16.37 4.73 9.39
CA ALA A 432 16.96 3.39 9.34
C ALA A 432 16.24 2.45 10.32
N ASN A 433 16.07 1.17 9.97
CA ASN A 433 15.44 0.19 10.87
C ASN A 433 16.45 -0.28 11.94
N THR A 434 16.82 0.63 12.85
CA THR A 434 17.84 0.42 13.89
C THR A 434 17.35 1.00 15.23
N ARG A 435 18.24 1.07 16.21
CA ARG A 435 17.98 1.74 17.48
C ARG A 435 18.08 3.26 17.31
N HIS A 436 17.11 3.97 17.85
CA HIS A 436 16.99 5.42 17.88
C HIS A 436 16.60 5.90 19.27
N THR A 437 16.86 7.17 19.55
CA THR A 437 16.36 7.89 20.73
C THR A 437 15.39 8.97 20.28
N LEU A 438 14.12 8.86 20.68
CA LEU A 438 13.15 9.96 20.61
C LEU A 438 13.29 10.81 21.86
N GLU A 439 13.46 12.13 21.70
CA GLU A 439 13.30 13.11 22.76
C GLU A 439 12.21 14.12 22.36
N LEU A 440 11.25 14.32 23.23
CA LEU A 440 10.27 15.39 23.13
C LEU A 440 10.52 16.40 24.23
N THR A 441 10.57 17.69 23.91
CA THR A 441 10.75 18.78 24.88
C THR A 441 9.55 19.72 24.86
N GLY A 442 8.93 19.93 26.02
CA GLY A 442 7.63 20.61 26.18
C GLY A 442 6.53 19.58 26.45
N GLU A 443 5.71 19.82 27.47
CA GLU A 443 4.68 18.86 27.94
C GLU A 443 3.43 18.89 27.06
N ALA A 444 3.56 18.41 25.83
CA ALA A 444 2.44 18.28 24.92
C ALA A 444 1.47 17.16 25.32
N PRO A 445 0.18 17.27 25.06
CA PRO A 445 -0.81 16.25 25.40
C PRO A 445 -0.72 15.06 24.44
N ILE A 446 0.12 14.13 24.79
CA ILE A 446 0.32 12.85 24.12
C ILE A 446 -0.19 11.74 25.02
N ARG A 447 -1.13 10.92 24.52
CA ARG A 447 -1.64 9.73 25.22
C ARG A 447 -0.71 8.55 25.09
N ALA A 448 -0.13 8.38 23.90
CA ALA A 448 0.73 7.24 23.62
C ALA A 448 1.73 7.54 22.49
N ILE A 449 2.82 6.81 22.48
CA ILE A 449 3.81 6.76 21.40
C ILE A 449 3.66 5.40 20.71
N ARG A 450 3.56 5.42 19.38
CA ARG A 450 3.49 4.20 18.56
C ARG A 450 4.74 4.05 17.72
N ILE A 451 5.38 2.88 17.83
CA ILE A 451 6.63 2.54 17.16
C ILE A 451 6.35 1.49 16.11
N TYR A 452 7.01 1.62 14.96
CA TYR A 452 6.92 0.68 13.86
C TYR A 452 8.30 0.13 13.54
N ARG A 453 8.44 -1.20 13.64
CA ARG A 453 9.67 -1.93 13.41
C ARG A 453 9.48 -2.91 12.25
N PRO A 454 9.98 -2.60 11.04
CA PRO A 454 9.99 -3.54 9.93
C PRO A 454 10.61 -4.89 10.33
N PRO A 455 10.08 -6.03 9.83
CA PRO A 455 10.49 -7.36 10.32
C PRO A 455 11.86 -7.82 9.85
N VAL A 456 12.40 -7.20 8.79
CA VAL A 456 13.71 -7.54 8.23
C VAL A 456 14.65 -6.33 8.39
N LYS A 457 15.90 -6.60 8.77
CA LYS A 457 16.97 -5.60 8.91
C LYS A 457 17.72 -5.38 7.61
#